data_0524d3ebc44d96caa0970fce4c8847a9
#
_entry.id   0524d3ebc44d96caa0970fce4c8847a9
#
_cell.length_a   1.000
_cell.length_b   1.000
_cell.length_c   1.000
_cell.angle_alpha   90.00
_cell.angle_beta   90.00
_cell.angle_gamma   90.00
#
_symmetry.space_group_name_H-M   'P 1'
#
loop_
_entity.id
_entity.type
_entity.pdbx_description
1 polymer ?
#
loop_
_entity_poly.entity_id
_entity_poly.type
_entity_poly.pdbx_seq_one_letter_code
_entity_poly.pdbx_strand_id
1 'polypeptide(L)'
;MCGEERRLRALRVALLSGVAALSAPAVALADTSDQTGASTAPVVVQATRLPTLITDAPDVVVIDRDQIDIRQATFAQDVLDLVPGLAVTDTGGFGGVTSVRIRGASSDKTLVLIDGVPQNDASDPNGAYDFSQLNLANIEKIEILQGPQSSIWGSDAIGGVVSLTTREEDGWRVQAEGGSLDTFDGSAAAGKRTDSWAAGVSFSGFRTDGVSKADGFPERDPDNTWNAGGYGRVNLGANVVVDGRIGYVDSLVHTDGYNALFEFGDTPEFATYKSWTGDVRAIIHDPWGFTQTVTIGGYSLDRAALGNDDPTQDSRFTASRQDYRWTAERGAPTDAFGVIFGAERISEHGSISTGETDSVGTTSGFVLARYRPIEPLTVTGSVRYDAPDTFQGQATGHVSAVLRLPAGFSVEGAWGQGFKTPTISEIECDFCFPGGPSVGLKPEHATGWDGALAWTSPDGRVTARATGFQLDVNDQIEFSAAFPFRYVNVDRTRSTGAQLELDARLTPNLTLQGEYAYTDARDLGAGTQMLRVPRNSGSVSLFWNSRRWEAALTIRGEGEDADENPSTFAPQTRPGFVVASLSGAYALTRRLDLTARVENIANTHYEEVLGYGEPRQMLFIGFRAKS
;
A
#
# COMPACT_ATOMS: atom_id res chain seq x y z
N MET A 1 29.11 16.44 -18.03
CA MET A 1 28.51 15.43 -17.16
C MET A 1 29.20 15.32 -15.79
N CYS A 2 30.52 15.28 -15.66
CA CYS A 2 31.22 15.15 -14.36
C CYS A 2 31.20 16.39 -13.41
N GLY A 3 30.64 17.52 -13.82
CA GLY A 3 30.63 18.78 -13.03
C GLY A 3 29.31 19.02 -12.25
N GLU A 4 28.23 18.42 -12.67
CA GLU A 4 26.90 18.61 -12.06
C GLU A 4 26.69 17.68 -10.87
N GLU A 5 27.17 16.46 -10.92
CA GLU A 5 27.13 15.50 -9.79
C GLU A 5 27.82 16.02 -8.52
N ARG A 6 28.96 16.73 -8.66
CA ARG A 6 29.67 17.31 -7.50
C ARG A 6 28.92 18.47 -6.85
N ARG A 7 28.09 19.19 -7.59
CA ARG A 7 27.29 20.30 -7.04
C ARG A 7 26.04 19.78 -6.31
N LEU A 8 25.44 18.72 -6.83
CA LEU A 8 24.29 18.06 -6.19
C LEU A 8 24.70 17.34 -4.88
N ARG A 9 25.88 16.68 -4.86
CA ARG A 9 26.40 16.07 -3.64
C ARG A 9 26.71 17.10 -2.54
N ALA A 10 27.23 18.26 -2.89
CA ALA A 10 27.54 19.32 -1.93
C ALA A 10 26.26 19.97 -1.33
N LEU A 11 25.17 20.06 -2.09
CA LEU A 11 23.89 20.60 -1.59
C LEU A 11 23.15 19.60 -0.71
N ARG A 12 23.25 18.29 -1.01
CA ARG A 12 22.61 17.21 -0.22
C ARG A 12 23.25 17.02 1.16
N VAL A 13 24.56 17.17 1.29
CA VAL A 13 25.28 17.05 2.58
C VAL A 13 25.03 18.26 3.50
N ALA A 14 24.77 19.45 2.96
CA ALA A 14 24.54 20.64 3.76
C ALA A 14 23.16 20.70 4.45
N LEU A 15 22.17 19.96 3.94
CA LEU A 15 20.81 19.92 4.53
C LEU A 15 20.68 18.90 5.69
N LEU A 16 21.52 17.88 5.74
CA LEU A 16 21.51 16.86 6.80
C LEU A 16 22.31 17.24 8.05
N SER A 17 23.18 18.25 7.96
CA SER A 17 24.06 18.69 9.08
C SER A 17 23.50 19.86 9.90
N GLY A 18 22.27 20.33 9.64
CA GLY A 18 21.67 21.51 10.24
C GLY A 18 20.83 21.30 11.50
N VAL A 19 20.68 20.07 12.03
CA VAL A 19 19.85 19.79 13.20
C VAL A 19 20.70 19.45 14.41
N ALA A 20 21.51 20.37 14.87
CA ALA A 20 22.16 20.28 16.17
C ALA A 20 22.29 21.66 16.79
N ALA A 21 21.37 22.01 17.64
CA ALA A 21 21.44 22.87 18.83
C ALA A 21 20.10 23.59 19.12
N LEU A 22 19.20 22.92 19.79
CA LEU A 22 18.15 23.59 20.55
C LEU A 22 18.33 23.22 22.03
N SER A 23 18.84 24.18 22.79
CA SER A 23 18.97 24.10 24.26
C SER A 23 17.59 24.09 24.91
N ALA A 24 17.30 23.04 25.67
CA ALA A 24 16.06 22.89 26.41
C ALA A 24 16.08 23.65 27.73
N PRO A 25 15.02 24.35 28.12
CA PRO A 25 14.80 24.79 29.50
C PRO A 25 14.18 23.65 30.31
N ALA A 26 14.68 23.47 31.52
CA ALA A 26 14.12 22.55 32.51
C ALA A 26 12.76 23.06 33.03
N VAL A 27 11.74 22.21 32.96
CA VAL A 27 10.41 22.48 33.52
C VAL A 27 10.05 21.38 34.51
N ALA A 28 9.53 21.81 35.66
CA ALA A 28 9.19 21.03 36.83
C ALA A 28 8.02 20.07 36.58
N LEU A 29 8.11 18.92 37.28
CA LEU A 29 7.12 17.85 37.30
C LEU A 29 5.83 18.29 38.01
N ALA A 30 4.70 18.17 37.36
CA ALA A 30 3.41 18.08 38.01
C ALA A 30 2.74 16.77 37.59
N ASP A 31 2.40 15.99 38.64
CA ASP A 31 1.74 14.70 38.51
C ASP A 31 0.26 14.89 38.14
N THR A 32 -0.19 14.28 37.06
CA THR A 32 -1.61 14.01 36.85
C THR A 32 -1.80 12.65 36.21
N SER A 33 -2.73 11.95 36.81
CA SER A 33 -3.17 10.56 36.67
C SER A 33 -3.44 10.00 35.30
N ASP A 34 -3.03 8.76 35.16
CA ASP A 34 -3.57 7.60 34.41
C ASP A 34 -4.72 7.85 33.42
N GLN A 35 -4.43 7.62 32.16
CA GLN A 35 -5.38 6.94 31.25
C GLN A 35 -4.58 6.07 30.25
N THR A 36 -4.26 4.86 30.65
CA THR A 36 -3.99 3.75 29.73
C THR A 36 -5.31 3.01 29.49
N GLY A 37 -6.19 3.62 28.72
CA GLY A 37 -7.34 2.96 28.15
C GLY A 37 -7.09 2.80 26.67
N ALA A 38 -7.03 1.57 26.17
CA ALA A 38 -7.20 1.33 24.73
C ALA A 38 -8.42 2.12 24.27
N SER A 39 -8.31 2.87 23.19
CA SER A 39 -9.40 3.65 22.64
C SER A 39 -10.62 2.74 22.44
N THR A 40 -11.68 2.96 23.20
CA THR A 40 -12.96 2.24 23.08
C THR A 40 -13.80 2.79 21.93
N ALA A 41 -13.27 3.73 21.15
CA ALA A 41 -13.97 4.25 19.98
C ALA A 41 -14.04 3.17 18.89
N PRO A 42 -15.21 2.94 18.30
CA PRO A 42 -15.34 1.98 17.23
C PRO A 42 -14.50 2.38 16.01
N VAL A 43 -13.76 1.43 15.45
CA VAL A 43 -12.97 1.66 14.24
C VAL A 43 -13.90 1.91 13.06
N VAL A 44 -13.69 3.04 12.37
CA VAL A 44 -14.44 3.43 11.18
C VAL A 44 -13.54 3.33 9.96
N VAL A 45 -13.98 2.53 8.98
CA VAL A 45 -13.35 2.38 7.67
C VAL A 45 -13.80 3.52 6.77
N GLN A 46 -12.85 4.18 6.10
CA GLN A 46 -13.09 5.27 5.15
C GLN A 46 -12.86 4.84 3.69
N ALA A 47 -12.03 3.83 3.46
CA ALA A 47 -11.75 3.31 2.13
C ALA A 47 -13.00 2.75 1.41
N THR A 48 -14.09 2.49 2.13
CA THR A 48 -15.41 2.14 1.57
C THR A 48 -16.17 3.33 0.97
N ARG A 49 -15.58 4.54 0.95
CA ARG A 49 -16.17 5.83 0.57
C ARG A 49 -17.34 6.29 1.46
N LEU A 50 -18.23 5.43 1.91
CA LEU A 50 -19.22 5.72 2.93
C LEU A 50 -18.66 5.25 4.28
N PRO A 51 -18.40 6.13 5.25
CA PRO A 51 -17.85 5.75 6.55
C PRO A 51 -18.64 4.61 7.17
N THR A 52 -17.98 3.49 7.43
CA THR A 52 -18.60 2.22 7.86
C THR A 52 -17.86 1.68 9.08
N LEU A 53 -18.58 1.14 10.06
CA LEU A 53 -17.93 0.43 11.16
C LEU A 53 -17.20 -0.80 10.62
N ILE A 54 -16.00 -1.08 11.11
CA ILE A 54 -15.23 -2.26 10.70
C ILE A 54 -16.03 -3.56 10.91
N THR A 55 -16.89 -3.60 11.93
CA THR A 55 -17.80 -4.73 12.20
C THR A 55 -18.93 -4.87 11.18
N ASP A 56 -19.12 -3.93 10.29
CA ASP A 56 -20.11 -3.90 9.21
C ASP A 56 -19.46 -3.92 7.81
N ALA A 57 -18.14 -3.98 7.76
CA ALA A 57 -17.33 -3.99 6.54
C ALA A 57 -16.63 -5.36 6.42
N PRO A 58 -17.21 -6.33 5.69
CA PRO A 58 -16.55 -7.60 5.46
C PRO A 58 -15.26 -7.40 4.65
N ASP A 59 -14.30 -8.28 4.87
CA ASP A 59 -13.01 -8.33 4.14
C ASP A 59 -12.17 -7.04 4.16
N VAL A 60 -12.25 -6.31 5.29
CA VAL A 60 -11.41 -5.13 5.52
C VAL A 60 -10.43 -5.40 6.66
N VAL A 61 -9.14 -5.22 6.36
CA VAL A 61 -8.07 -5.21 7.35
C VAL A 61 -7.64 -3.77 7.60
N VAL A 62 -7.43 -3.41 8.86
CA VAL A 62 -6.94 -2.09 9.26
C VAL A 62 -5.66 -2.26 10.06
N ILE A 63 -4.59 -1.63 9.59
CA ILE A 63 -3.31 -1.51 10.30
C ILE A 63 -3.25 -0.07 10.82
N ASP A 64 -3.29 0.09 12.12
CA ASP A 64 -3.26 1.39 12.77
C ASP A 64 -1.83 1.84 13.12
N ARG A 65 -1.70 3.07 13.58
CA ARG A 65 -0.40 3.64 13.95
C ARG A 65 0.30 2.87 15.06
N ASP A 66 -0.42 2.37 16.06
CA ASP A 66 0.15 1.63 17.18
C ASP A 66 0.80 0.31 16.69
N GLN A 67 0.19 -0.35 15.73
CA GLN A 67 0.74 -1.54 15.08
C GLN A 67 2.01 -1.25 14.26
N ILE A 68 2.05 -0.12 13.55
CA ILE A 68 3.23 0.35 12.81
C ILE A 68 4.36 0.69 13.80
N ASP A 69 4.04 1.45 14.85
CA ASP A 69 5.03 1.95 15.82
C ASP A 69 5.65 0.82 16.65
N ILE A 70 4.87 -0.18 17.09
CA ILE A 70 5.39 -1.27 17.91
C ILE A 70 6.29 -2.22 17.11
N ARG A 71 6.03 -2.39 15.82
CA ARG A 71 6.89 -3.15 14.90
C ARG A 71 8.12 -2.36 14.45
N GLN A 72 8.11 -1.04 14.62
CA GLN A 72 9.12 -0.12 14.07
C GLN A 72 9.26 -0.25 12.56
N ALA A 73 8.11 -0.42 11.87
CA ALA A 73 8.06 -0.59 10.42
C ALA A 73 8.47 0.70 9.72
N THR A 74 9.38 0.61 8.75
CA THR A 74 9.90 1.73 7.97
C THR A 74 9.13 1.90 6.66
N PHE A 75 8.89 0.81 5.93
CA PHE A 75 8.19 0.79 4.65
C PHE A 75 6.87 0.02 4.73
N ALA A 76 5.98 0.26 3.76
CA ALA A 76 4.67 -0.37 3.76
C ALA A 76 4.74 -1.90 3.66
N GLN A 77 5.72 -2.44 2.95
CA GLN A 77 5.95 -3.89 2.84
C GLN A 77 6.10 -4.56 4.20
N ASP A 78 6.77 -3.92 5.18
CA ASP A 78 7.03 -4.49 6.51
C ASP A 78 5.75 -4.88 7.29
N VAL A 79 4.62 -4.31 6.91
CA VAL A 79 3.32 -4.59 7.53
C VAL A 79 2.32 -5.24 6.57
N LEU A 80 2.42 -5.00 5.26
CA LEU A 80 1.55 -5.62 4.26
C LEU A 80 1.83 -7.12 4.11
N ASP A 81 3.08 -7.55 4.26
CA ASP A 81 3.51 -8.96 4.31
C ASP A 81 2.83 -9.80 5.39
N LEU A 82 2.29 -9.14 6.40
CA LEU A 82 1.65 -9.79 7.54
C LEU A 82 0.15 -9.97 7.35
N VAL A 83 -0.43 -9.42 6.28
CA VAL A 83 -1.87 -9.45 6.03
C VAL A 83 -2.24 -10.72 5.26
N PRO A 84 -3.21 -11.52 5.75
CA PRO A 84 -3.58 -12.76 5.09
C PRO A 84 -4.15 -12.51 3.69
N GLY A 85 -3.71 -13.33 2.73
CA GLY A 85 -4.15 -13.21 1.33
C GLY A 85 -3.46 -12.12 0.51
N LEU A 86 -2.50 -11.40 1.09
CA LEU A 86 -1.55 -10.61 0.34
C LEU A 86 -0.30 -11.46 0.05
N ALA A 87 0.21 -11.34 -1.17
CA ALA A 87 1.55 -11.79 -1.53
C ALA A 87 2.35 -10.53 -1.90
N VAL A 88 3.32 -10.21 -1.07
CA VAL A 88 4.25 -9.12 -1.29
C VAL A 88 5.55 -9.70 -1.80
N THR A 89 6.11 -9.13 -2.85
CA THR A 89 7.38 -9.60 -3.42
C THR A 89 8.27 -8.41 -3.71
N ASP A 90 9.53 -8.54 -3.32
CA ASP A 90 10.58 -7.54 -3.45
C ASP A 90 11.69 -8.06 -4.37
N THR A 91 12.26 -7.21 -5.19
CA THR A 91 13.42 -7.51 -6.05
C THR A 91 14.73 -7.07 -5.40
N GLY A 92 15.01 -7.62 -4.22
CA GLY A 92 16.31 -7.48 -3.55
C GLY A 92 16.37 -6.39 -2.48
N GLY A 93 15.55 -6.47 -1.45
CA GLY A 93 15.62 -5.66 -0.23
C GLY A 93 15.39 -4.16 -0.45
N PHE A 94 16.00 -3.30 0.35
CA PHE A 94 15.72 -1.86 0.34
C PHE A 94 15.78 -1.22 -1.04
N GLY A 95 14.65 -0.62 -1.48
CA GLY A 95 14.51 0.05 -2.77
C GLY A 95 14.30 -0.87 -3.97
N GLY A 96 14.29 -2.19 -3.79
CA GLY A 96 13.89 -3.15 -4.83
C GLY A 96 12.40 -2.97 -5.18
N VAL A 97 12.04 -3.16 -6.46
CA VAL A 97 10.65 -3.02 -6.89
C VAL A 97 9.74 -3.93 -6.06
N THR A 98 8.82 -3.35 -5.34
CA THR A 98 7.93 -4.06 -4.42
C THR A 98 6.51 -4.12 -4.96
N SER A 99 6.04 -5.33 -5.21
CA SER A 99 4.71 -5.62 -5.74
C SER A 99 3.80 -6.23 -4.68
N VAL A 100 2.54 -5.80 -4.66
CA VAL A 100 1.51 -6.35 -3.77
C VAL A 100 0.38 -6.97 -4.57
N ARG A 101 0.14 -8.26 -4.35
CA ARG A 101 -0.93 -9.04 -4.97
C ARG A 101 -1.96 -9.41 -3.91
N ILE A 102 -3.23 -9.07 -4.14
CA ILE A 102 -4.32 -9.37 -3.21
C ILE A 102 -5.08 -10.60 -3.72
N ARG A 103 -5.18 -11.66 -2.89
CA ARG A 103 -5.89 -12.92 -3.21
C ARG A 103 -5.43 -13.54 -4.54
N GLY A 104 -4.14 -13.41 -4.86
CA GLY A 104 -3.55 -13.96 -6.08
C GLY A 104 -3.86 -13.21 -7.37
N ALA A 105 -4.54 -12.06 -7.32
CA ALA A 105 -4.61 -11.15 -8.44
C ALA A 105 -3.25 -10.50 -8.68
N SER A 106 -2.90 -10.26 -9.94
CA SER A 106 -1.66 -9.58 -10.32
C SER A 106 -1.56 -8.17 -9.70
N SER A 107 -0.36 -7.66 -9.46
CA SER A 107 -0.09 -6.40 -8.72
C SER A 107 -0.76 -5.17 -9.33
N ASP A 108 -0.90 -5.14 -10.64
CA ASP A 108 -1.61 -4.12 -11.41
C ASP A 108 -3.13 -4.05 -11.14
N LYS A 109 -3.67 -5.04 -10.44
CA LYS A 109 -5.06 -5.18 -10.03
C LYS A 109 -5.30 -4.77 -8.58
N THR A 110 -4.28 -4.21 -7.95
CA THR A 110 -4.32 -3.60 -6.61
C THR A 110 -4.32 -2.08 -6.75
N LEU A 111 -5.44 -1.46 -6.43
CA LEU A 111 -5.52 0.01 -6.40
C LEU A 111 -4.90 0.55 -5.12
N VAL A 112 -3.99 1.51 -5.24
CA VAL A 112 -3.35 2.18 -4.11
C VAL A 112 -3.85 3.61 -3.99
N LEU A 113 -4.25 4.00 -2.79
CA LEU A 113 -4.74 5.34 -2.48
C LEU A 113 -3.88 5.98 -1.39
N ILE A 114 -3.48 7.22 -1.58
CA ILE A 114 -2.93 8.06 -0.52
C ILE A 114 -3.91 9.22 -0.31
N ASP A 115 -4.50 9.31 0.87
CA ASP A 115 -5.55 10.29 1.21
C ASP A 115 -6.73 10.32 0.23
N GLY A 116 -7.03 9.15 -0.39
CA GLY A 116 -8.10 8.98 -1.37
C GLY A 116 -7.73 9.40 -2.80
N VAL A 117 -6.47 9.73 -3.08
CA VAL A 117 -5.93 9.97 -4.42
C VAL A 117 -5.31 8.70 -4.96
N PRO A 118 -5.77 8.14 -6.09
CA PRO A 118 -5.18 6.97 -6.73
C PRO A 118 -3.73 7.22 -7.15
N GLN A 119 -2.85 6.24 -6.90
CA GLN A 119 -1.40 6.34 -7.09
C GLN A 119 -0.84 5.38 -8.16
N ASN A 120 -1.66 4.50 -8.73
CA ASN A 120 -1.21 3.56 -9.77
C ASN A 120 -0.58 4.31 -10.95
N ASP A 121 0.60 3.85 -11.42
CA ASP A 121 1.41 4.53 -12.42
C ASP A 121 0.88 4.27 -13.84
N ALA A 122 0.32 5.28 -14.48
CA ALA A 122 -0.22 5.19 -15.84
C ALA A 122 0.85 4.94 -16.92
N SER A 123 2.13 5.17 -16.63
CA SER A 123 3.27 4.91 -17.52
C SER A 123 3.98 3.58 -17.23
N ASP A 124 3.62 2.88 -16.18
CA ASP A 124 4.17 1.56 -15.88
C ASP A 124 3.67 0.53 -16.90
N PRO A 125 4.49 -0.45 -17.31
CA PRO A 125 4.10 -1.46 -18.29
C PRO A 125 2.77 -2.13 -18.03
N ASN A 126 2.41 -2.36 -16.78
CA ASN A 126 1.13 -2.95 -16.41
C ASN A 126 0.26 -2.05 -15.51
N GLY A 127 0.74 -0.85 -15.16
CA GLY A 127 0.00 0.10 -14.32
C GLY A 127 0.03 -0.21 -12.83
N ALA A 128 0.98 -1.01 -12.36
CA ALA A 128 1.13 -1.32 -10.94
C ALA A 128 1.66 -0.11 -10.16
N TYR A 129 1.47 -0.12 -8.85
CA TYR A 129 2.14 0.79 -7.92
C TYR A 129 3.36 0.08 -7.32
N ASP A 130 4.51 0.75 -7.31
CA ASP A 130 5.71 0.28 -6.64
C ASP A 130 5.71 0.72 -5.17
N PHE A 131 5.60 -0.25 -4.25
CA PHE A 131 5.54 0.01 -2.82
C PHE A 131 6.91 0.27 -2.18
N SER A 132 8.01 0.08 -2.90
CA SER A 132 9.38 0.27 -2.38
C SER A 132 9.64 1.68 -1.84
N GLN A 133 8.96 2.68 -2.37
CA GLN A 133 9.12 4.08 -2.00
C GLN A 133 8.15 4.55 -0.89
N LEU A 134 7.27 3.67 -0.42
CA LEU A 134 6.20 4.02 0.51
C LEU A 134 6.66 3.94 1.96
N ASN A 135 7.28 5.03 2.44
CA ASN A 135 7.73 5.18 3.83
C ASN A 135 6.55 5.47 4.78
N LEU A 136 6.49 4.76 5.91
CA LEU A 136 5.40 4.83 6.89
C LEU A 136 5.54 5.93 7.95
N ALA A 137 6.61 6.73 7.94
CA ALA A 137 6.86 7.75 8.97
C ALA A 137 5.69 8.73 9.15
N ASN A 138 4.98 9.07 8.07
CA ASN A 138 3.84 10.01 8.08
C ASN A 138 2.49 9.34 7.86
N ILE A 139 2.38 8.01 7.96
CA ILE A 139 1.13 7.29 7.78
C ILE A 139 0.47 7.04 9.14
N GLU A 140 -0.82 7.35 9.25
CA GLU A 140 -1.65 7.13 10.44
C GLU A 140 -2.27 5.75 10.45
N LYS A 141 -2.78 5.30 9.29
CA LYS A 141 -3.40 3.99 9.12
C LYS A 141 -3.35 3.51 7.68
N ILE A 142 -3.41 2.20 7.51
CA ILE A 142 -3.61 1.52 6.22
C ILE A 142 -4.90 0.71 6.31
N GLU A 143 -5.78 0.88 5.34
CA GLU A 143 -7.03 0.12 5.19
C GLU A 143 -6.91 -0.72 3.92
N ILE A 144 -7.08 -2.02 4.03
CA ILE A 144 -6.99 -2.96 2.92
C ILE A 144 -8.37 -3.57 2.70
N LEU A 145 -8.96 -3.31 1.54
CA LEU A 145 -10.20 -3.91 1.08
C LEU A 145 -9.84 -5.04 0.13
N GLN A 146 -10.21 -6.26 0.46
CA GLN A 146 -9.91 -7.44 -0.35
C GLN A 146 -11.10 -7.77 -1.27
N GLY A 147 -10.80 -8.26 -2.48
CA GLY A 147 -11.79 -8.57 -3.51
C GLY A 147 -12.22 -7.36 -4.36
N PRO A 148 -13.07 -7.56 -5.38
CA PRO A 148 -13.40 -6.52 -6.36
C PRO A 148 -14.13 -5.31 -5.78
N GLN A 149 -13.54 -4.12 -5.94
CA GLN A 149 -14.04 -2.84 -5.44
C GLN A 149 -14.29 -1.81 -6.56
N SER A 150 -14.33 -2.23 -7.83
CA SER A 150 -14.48 -1.28 -8.95
C SER A 150 -15.82 -0.53 -8.95
N SER A 151 -16.87 -1.08 -8.33
CA SER A 151 -18.14 -0.37 -8.16
C SER A 151 -18.06 0.86 -7.23
N ILE A 152 -16.95 1.00 -6.53
CA ILE A 152 -16.66 2.13 -5.63
C ILE A 152 -15.53 2.97 -6.22
N TRP A 153 -14.42 2.34 -6.65
CA TRP A 153 -13.17 3.01 -7.01
C TRP A 153 -12.88 3.05 -8.52
N GLY A 154 -13.61 2.30 -9.35
CA GLY A 154 -13.40 2.25 -10.80
C GLY A 154 -12.34 1.25 -11.21
N SER A 155 -11.58 1.57 -12.26
CA SER A 155 -10.50 0.75 -12.81
C SER A 155 -9.45 0.39 -11.73
N ASP A 156 -8.72 -0.71 -11.95
CA ASP A 156 -7.57 -1.21 -11.16
C ASP A 156 -7.92 -1.83 -9.80
N ALA A 157 -9.18 -1.69 -9.32
CA ALA A 157 -9.63 -2.26 -8.04
C ALA A 157 -10.24 -3.67 -8.20
N ILE A 158 -9.57 -4.56 -8.94
CA ILE A 158 -9.99 -5.94 -9.18
C ILE A 158 -9.64 -6.85 -8.00
N GLY A 159 -8.37 -6.86 -7.58
CA GLY A 159 -7.88 -7.64 -6.45
C GLY A 159 -8.29 -7.01 -5.11
N GLY A 160 -8.31 -5.70 -5.08
CA GLY A 160 -8.65 -4.94 -3.88
C GLY A 160 -8.10 -3.51 -3.89
N VAL A 161 -8.14 -2.89 -2.72
CA VAL A 161 -7.68 -1.50 -2.50
C VAL A 161 -6.78 -1.45 -1.28
N VAL A 162 -5.63 -0.80 -1.38
CA VAL A 162 -4.77 -0.42 -0.27
C VAL A 162 -4.86 1.10 -0.09
N SER A 163 -5.49 1.54 0.99
CA SER A 163 -5.74 2.96 1.25
C SER A 163 -4.95 3.43 2.46
N LEU A 164 -4.06 4.40 2.23
CA LEU A 164 -3.22 5.00 3.24
C LEU A 164 -3.76 6.38 3.62
N THR A 165 -3.83 6.63 4.92
CA THR A 165 -4.20 7.96 5.46
C THR A 165 -2.97 8.59 6.09
N THR A 166 -2.63 9.81 5.66
CA THR A 166 -1.52 10.55 6.26
C THR A 166 -1.90 11.16 7.60
N ARG A 167 -0.89 11.36 8.44
CA ARG A 167 -1.05 11.82 9.82
C ARG A 167 -1.21 13.34 9.92
N GLU A 168 -2.09 13.79 10.82
CA GLU A 168 -2.22 15.19 11.21
C GLU A 168 -1.63 15.37 12.62
N GLU A 169 -0.48 16.02 12.71
CA GLU A 169 0.19 16.26 13.99
C GLU A 169 -0.46 17.41 14.79
N ASP A 170 -0.52 17.28 16.12
CA ASP A 170 -0.75 18.40 17.05
C ASP A 170 0.40 18.42 18.08
N GLY A 171 1.44 19.16 17.77
CA GLY A 171 2.70 19.18 18.46
C GLY A 171 3.86 18.87 17.52
N TRP A 172 4.85 18.11 18.01
CA TRP A 172 5.98 17.68 17.21
C TRP A 172 6.39 16.24 17.53
N ARG A 173 6.99 15.58 16.55
CA ARG A 173 7.57 14.24 16.65
C ARG A 173 8.89 14.22 15.89
N VAL A 174 9.87 13.51 16.45
CA VAL A 174 11.16 13.21 15.81
C VAL A 174 11.51 11.78 16.13
N GLN A 175 11.97 11.05 15.14
CA GLN A 175 12.57 9.73 15.31
C GLN A 175 13.83 9.62 14.48
N ALA A 176 14.79 8.84 14.95
CA ALA A 176 15.96 8.48 14.17
C ALA A 176 16.50 7.15 14.65
N GLU A 177 16.98 6.35 13.72
CA GLU A 177 17.68 5.09 13.97
C GLU A 177 18.87 4.93 13.02
N GLY A 178 19.82 4.11 13.44
CA GLY A 178 20.94 3.70 12.62
C GLY A 178 21.30 2.25 12.91
N GLY A 179 21.90 1.58 11.95
CA GLY A 179 22.13 0.15 12.08
C GLY A 179 23.00 -0.49 11.02
N SER A 180 22.77 -1.76 10.80
CA SER A 180 23.47 -2.59 9.80
C SER A 180 23.44 -1.95 8.43
N LEU A 181 24.39 -2.31 7.56
CA LEU A 181 24.53 -1.81 6.19
C LEU A 181 24.70 -0.27 6.10
N ASP A 182 25.30 0.34 7.13
CA ASP A 182 25.42 1.80 7.26
C ASP A 182 24.09 2.54 7.10
N THR A 183 22.99 1.86 7.50
CA THR A 183 21.63 2.40 7.38
C THR A 183 21.41 3.53 8.38
N PHE A 184 20.75 4.57 7.90
CA PHE A 184 20.18 5.65 8.69
C PHE A 184 18.75 5.93 8.23
N ASP A 185 17.79 5.87 9.15
CA ASP A 185 16.41 6.33 8.98
C ASP A 185 16.10 7.46 9.96
N GLY A 186 15.45 8.51 9.49
CA GLY A 186 15.08 9.62 10.34
C GLY A 186 13.83 10.35 9.84
N SER A 187 12.99 10.76 10.77
CA SER A 187 11.83 11.59 10.44
C SER A 187 11.55 12.66 11.47
N ALA A 188 10.93 13.74 11.01
CA ALA A 188 10.45 14.83 11.84
C ALA A 188 9.10 15.33 11.31
N ALA A 189 8.17 15.59 12.20
CA ALA A 189 6.89 16.19 11.87
C ALA A 189 6.50 17.21 12.94
N ALA A 190 5.81 18.27 12.51
CA ALA A 190 5.28 19.27 13.42
C ALA A 190 3.97 19.83 12.85
N GLY A 191 3.02 20.08 13.74
CA GLY A 191 1.74 20.65 13.36
C GLY A 191 1.03 21.32 14.51
N LYS A 192 -0.05 21.97 14.16
CA LYS A 192 -0.94 22.61 15.13
C LYS A 192 -2.38 22.45 14.71
N ARG A 193 -3.21 22.05 15.65
CA ARG A 193 -4.66 21.96 15.49
C ARG A 193 -5.35 22.95 16.43
N THR A 194 -6.34 23.65 15.90
CA THR A 194 -7.24 24.53 16.65
C THR A 194 -8.68 24.24 16.21
N ASP A 195 -9.66 24.87 16.82
CA ASP A 195 -11.07 24.72 16.43
C ASP A 195 -11.35 25.28 15.02
N SER A 196 -10.55 26.23 14.53
CA SER A 196 -10.79 26.92 13.26
C SER A 196 -9.83 26.53 12.13
N TRP A 197 -8.66 25.98 12.45
CA TRP A 197 -7.67 25.55 11.46
C TRP A 197 -6.74 24.48 12.00
N ALA A 198 -6.16 23.71 11.11
CA ALA A 198 -5.05 22.82 11.37
C ALA A 198 -4.01 22.95 10.25
N ALA A 199 -2.74 22.84 10.57
CA ALA A 199 -1.67 22.78 9.57
C ALA A 199 -0.47 22.07 10.14
N GLY A 200 0.28 21.38 9.28
CA GLY A 200 1.50 20.70 9.67
C GLY A 200 2.36 20.33 8.47
N VAL A 201 3.58 19.94 8.80
CA VAL A 201 4.60 19.47 7.85
C VAL A 201 5.27 18.23 8.39
N SER A 202 5.74 17.39 7.49
CA SER A 202 6.53 16.19 7.79
C SER A 202 7.70 16.07 6.84
N PHE A 203 8.76 15.44 7.30
CA PHE A 203 9.93 15.09 6.53
C PHE A 203 10.45 13.74 7.00
N SER A 204 10.87 12.88 6.06
CA SER A 204 11.60 11.66 6.37
C SER A 204 12.74 11.44 5.36
N GLY A 205 13.78 10.77 5.80
CA GLY A 205 14.91 10.40 4.96
C GLY A 205 15.46 9.06 5.38
N PHE A 206 15.66 8.20 4.40
CA PHE A 206 16.23 6.87 4.52
C PHE A 206 17.50 6.79 3.68
N ARG A 207 18.51 6.15 4.21
CA ARG A 207 19.75 5.85 3.49
C ARG A 207 20.30 4.52 3.97
N THR A 208 20.74 3.69 3.04
CA THR A 208 21.50 2.45 3.32
C THR A 208 22.55 2.22 2.25
N ASP A 209 23.62 1.52 2.59
CA ASP A 209 24.55 0.99 1.58
C ASP A 209 23.99 -0.28 0.92
N GLY A 210 22.95 -0.90 1.48
CA GLY A 210 22.24 -2.04 0.92
C GLY A 210 23.05 -3.34 0.84
N VAL A 211 22.46 -4.30 0.17
CA VAL A 211 23.09 -5.54 -0.31
C VAL A 211 23.00 -5.55 -1.84
N SER A 212 23.76 -6.40 -2.53
CA SER A 212 23.54 -6.64 -3.96
C SER A 212 22.10 -7.10 -4.20
N LYS A 213 21.43 -6.52 -5.18
CA LYS A 213 20.10 -6.98 -5.61
C LYS A 213 20.19 -8.37 -6.24
N ALA A 214 21.19 -8.61 -7.07
CA ALA A 214 21.46 -9.95 -7.58
C ALA A 214 22.08 -10.84 -6.48
N ASP A 215 21.42 -11.97 -6.18
CA ASP A 215 21.90 -12.88 -5.13
C ASP A 215 23.26 -13.46 -5.46
N GLY A 216 24.11 -13.53 -4.43
CA GLY A 216 25.45 -14.14 -4.53
C GLY A 216 26.57 -13.20 -4.97
N PHE A 217 26.30 -11.93 -5.27
CA PHE A 217 27.32 -10.93 -5.59
C PHE A 217 27.73 -10.12 -4.33
N PRO A 218 28.98 -9.67 -4.24
CA PRO A 218 29.50 -9.05 -3.02
C PRO A 218 29.38 -7.52 -2.97
N GLU A 219 28.97 -6.88 -4.05
CA GLU A 219 28.81 -5.41 -4.08
C GLU A 219 27.61 -4.97 -3.23
N ARG A 220 27.37 -3.69 -3.18
CA ARG A 220 26.28 -3.07 -2.42
C ARG A 220 25.51 -2.11 -3.31
N ASP A 221 24.20 -2.24 -3.28
CA ASP A 221 23.25 -1.39 -3.99
C ASP A 221 22.60 -0.40 -3.02
N PRO A 222 23.17 0.83 -2.93
CA PRO A 222 22.66 1.82 -2.00
C PRO A 222 21.29 2.35 -2.39
N ASP A 223 20.48 2.64 -1.36
CA ASP A 223 19.24 3.40 -1.46
C ASP A 223 19.38 4.74 -0.74
N ASN A 224 18.92 5.81 -1.37
CA ASN A 224 18.77 7.12 -0.78
C ASN A 224 17.40 7.69 -1.15
N THR A 225 16.49 7.65 -0.20
CA THR A 225 15.11 8.12 -0.38
C THR A 225 14.78 9.20 0.65
N TRP A 226 14.12 10.26 0.23
CA TRP A 226 13.55 11.24 1.16
C TRP A 226 12.14 11.64 0.75
N ASN A 227 11.34 11.97 1.76
CA ASN A 227 9.95 12.34 1.60
C ASN A 227 9.68 13.66 2.34
N ALA A 228 8.80 14.47 1.80
CA ALA A 228 8.27 15.65 2.47
C ALA A 228 6.76 15.70 2.31
N GLY A 229 6.08 16.14 3.35
CA GLY A 229 4.61 16.24 3.34
C GLY A 229 4.11 17.51 4.03
N GLY A 230 2.92 17.91 3.68
CA GLY A 230 2.25 19.03 4.34
C GLY A 230 0.74 18.90 4.22
N TYR A 231 0.04 19.41 5.23
CA TYR A 231 -1.41 19.50 5.23
C TYR A 231 -1.88 20.85 5.77
N GLY A 232 -3.06 21.27 5.33
CA GLY A 232 -3.73 22.45 5.83
C GLY A 232 -5.24 22.26 5.82
N ARG A 233 -5.90 22.70 6.89
CA ARG A 233 -7.36 22.70 7.02
C ARG A 233 -7.82 24.02 7.58
N VAL A 234 -8.93 24.54 7.08
CA VAL A 234 -9.58 25.75 7.61
C VAL A 234 -11.09 25.56 7.64
N ASN A 235 -11.71 25.93 8.77
CA ASN A 235 -13.15 25.94 8.93
C ASN A 235 -13.68 27.33 8.55
N LEU A 236 -14.39 27.43 7.43
CA LEU A 236 -15.00 28.65 6.93
C LEU A 236 -16.45 28.77 7.46
N GLY A 237 -16.59 29.15 8.73
CA GLY A 237 -17.87 29.16 9.44
C GLY A 237 -18.29 27.76 9.93
N ALA A 238 -19.58 27.55 10.14
CA ALA A 238 -20.11 26.32 10.74
C ALA A 238 -20.28 25.16 9.75
N ASN A 239 -20.34 25.44 8.46
CA ASN A 239 -20.82 24.50 7.46
C ASN A 239 -19.82 24.19 6.35
N VAL A 240 -18.68 24.87 6.28
CA VAL A 240 -17.72 24.69 5.20
C VAL A 240 -16.33 24.46 5.79
N VAL A 241 -15.70 23.37 5.38
CA VAL A 241 -14.31 23.05 5.67
C VAL A 241 -13.56 22.98 4.35
N VAL A 242 -12.39 23.60 4.28
CA VAL A 242 -11.45 23.41 3.18
C VAL A 242 -10.22 22.75 3.75
N ASP A 243 -9.83 21.62 3.21
CA ASP A 243 -8.56 20.96 3.53
C ASP A 243 -7.77 20.63 2.27
N GLY A 244 -6.47 20.45 2.44
CA GLY A 244 -5.60 20.03 1.36
C GLY A 244 -4.35 19.39 1.91
N ARG A 245 -3.79 18.49 1.12
CA ARG A 245 -2.56 17.74 1.41
C ARG A 245 -1.64 17.74 0.21
N ILE A 246 -0.35 17.67 0.49
CA ILE A 246 0.70 17.56 -0.53
C ILE A 246 1.80 16.65 0.00
N GLY A 247 2.30 15.78 -0.86
CA GLY A 247 3.43 14.90 -0.61
C GLY A 247 4.45 14.98 -1.75
N TYR A 248 5.70 14.75 -1.42
CA TYR A 248 6.80 14.66 -2.36
C TYR A 248 7.73 13.52 -1.98
N VAL A 249 8.17 12.75 -2.95
CA VAL A 249 9.16 11.67 -2.83
C VAL A 249 10.28 11.92 -3.84
N ASP A 250 11.53 11.71 -3.44
CA ASP A 250 12.72 11.69 -4.31
C ASP A 250 13.60 10.53 -3.88
N SER A 251 13.83 9.58 -4.77
CA SER A 251 14.62 8.39 -4.52
C SER A 251 15.67 8.16 -5.60
N LEU A 252 16.81 7.64 -5.17
CA LEU A 252 17.88 7.12 -5.99
C LEU A 252 18.30 5.77 -5.42
N VAL A 253 18.08 4.71 -6.18
CA VAL A 253 18.36 3.32 -5.80
C VAL A 253 19.30 2.71 -6.83
N HIS A 254 20.38 2.06 -6.39
CA HIS A 254 21.15 1.19 -7.27
C HIS A 254 20.45 -0.17 -7.38
N THR A 255 20.45 -0.73 -8.57
CA THR A 255 19.77 -1.98 -8.90
C THR A 255 20.66 -2.85 -9.75
N ASP A 256 20.33 -4.11 -9.81
CA ASP A 256 20.93 -5.08 -10.72
C ASP A 256 19.95 -5.47 -11.82
N GLY A 257 20.47 -5.91 -12.94
CA GLY A 257 19.68 -6.24 -14.11
C GLY A 257 20.37 -7.20 -15.05
N TYR A 258 20.28 -6.93 -16.34
CA TYR A 258 20.82 -7.76 -17.39
C TYR A 258 22.01 -7.08 -18.06
N ASN A 259 23.11 -7.83 -18.18
CA ASN A 259 24.27 -7.36 -18.96
C ASN A 259 23.96 -7.39 -20.48
N ALA A 260 24.90 -6.91 -21.31
CA ALA A 260 24.76 -6.88 -22.76
C ALA A 260 24.58 -8.27 -23.42
N LEU A 261 24.78 -9.36 -22.70
CA LEU A 261 24.54 -10.74 -23.13
C LEU A 261 23.19 -11.29 -22.63
N PHE A 262 22.35 -10.47 -22.01
CA PHE A 262 21.09 -10.84 -21.35
C PHE A 262 21.28 -11.87 -20.20
N GLU A 263 22.41 -11.83 -19.53
CA GLU A 263 22.65 -12.60 -18.31
C GLU A 263 22.32 -11.70 -17.11
N PHE A 264 21.48 -12.19 -16.21
CA PHE A 264 21.15 -11.50 -14.96
C PHE A 264 22.33 -11.56 -13.99
N GLY A 265 22.66 -10.44 -13.35
CA GLY A 265 23.74 -10.34 -12.37
C GLY A 265 24.09 -8.91 -12.02
N ASP A 266 25.25 -8.71 -11.41
CA ASP A 266 25.80 -7.41 -11.02
C ASP A 266 25.94 -6.48 -12.24
N THR A 267 25.24 -5.35 -12.19
CA THR A 267 25.24 -4.32 -13.25
C THR A 267 25.31 -2.92 -12.62
N PRO A 268 25.87 -1.91 -13.34
CA PRO A 268 26.00 -0.56 -12.80
C PRO A 268 24.70 0.26 -12.82
N GLU A 269 23.56 -0.39 -12.89
CA GLU A 269 22.26 0.25 -13.03
C GLU A 269 21.84 1.03 -11.78
N PHE A 270 21.04 2.06 -11.99
CA PHE A 270 20.37 2.77 -10.92
C PHE A 270 19.00 3.30 -11.38
N ALA A 271 18.06 3.30 -10.46
CA ALA A 271 16.74 3.88 -10.67
C ALA A 271 16.60 5.23 -9.97
N THR A 272 15.89 6.13 -10.60
CA THR A 272 15.45 7.39 -9.97
C THR A 272 13.93 7.45 -9.97
N TYR A 273 13.37 7.95 -8.88
CA TYR A 273 11.93 8.14 -8.74
C TYR A 273 11.65 9.50 -8.09
N LYS A 274 10.79 10.30 -8.72
CA LYS A 274 10.34 11.59 -8.18
C LYS A 274 8.83 11.69 -8.37
N SER A 275 8.12 11.95 -7.28
CA SER A 275 6.67 12.05 -7.34
C SER A 275 6.15 13.20 -6.47
N TRP A 276 5.21 13.93 -7.01
CA TRP A 276 4.32 14.83 -6.28
C TRP A 276 2.93 14.22 -6.24
N THR A 277 2.31 14.20 -5.07
CA THR A 277 0.90 13.82 -4.91
C THR A 277 0.19 14.86 -4.06
N GLY A 278 -1.10 15.08 -4.27
CA GLY A 278 -1.86 15.97 -3.42
C GLY A 278 -3.30 16.13 -3.83
N ASP A 279 -4.06 16.74 -2.91
CA ASP A 279 -5.46 17.07 -3.11
C ASP A 279 -5.88 18.34 -2.37
N VAL A 280 -6.96 18.93 -2.82
CA VAL A 280 -7.70 19.97 -2.12
C VAL A 280 -9.18 19.58 -2.10
N ARG A 281 -9.80 19.66 -0.94
CA ARG A 281 -11.20 19.32 -0.71
C ARG A 281 -11.97 20.48 -0.11
N ALA A 282 -13.16 20.73 -0.65
CA ALA A 282 -14.17 21.57 -0.02
C ALA A 282 -15.30 20.68 0.50
N ILE A 283 -15.48 20.64 1.81
CA ILE A 283 -16.48 19.83 2.51
C ILE A 283 -17.58 20.79 2.98
N ILE A 284 -18.83 20.54 2.57
CA ILE A 284 -19.97 21.42 2.80
C ILE A 284 -21.09 20.61 3.47
N HIS A 285 -21.47 21.01 4.66
CA HIS A 285 -22.64 20.44 5.37
C HIS A 285 -23.88 21.24 4.96
N ASP A 286 -24.77 20.64 4.19
CA ASP A 286 -25.94 21.30 3.67
C ASP A 286 -27.15 21.22 4.63
N PRO A 287 -28.18 22.06 4.46
CA PRO A 287 -29.35 22.08 5.34
C PRO A 287 -30.22 20.81 5.27
N TRP A 288 -30.05 19.98 4.23
CA TRP A 288 -30.80 18.73 4.06
C TRP A 288 -30.12 17.53 4.75
N GLY A 289 -28.97 17.78 5.42
CA GLY A 289 -28.22 16.77 6.17
C GLY A 289 -27.28 15.93 5.30
N PHE A 290 -26.95 16.41 4.09
CA PHE A 290 -25.86 15.84 3.31
C PHE A 290 -24.53 16.55 3.60
N THR A 291 -23.46 15.76 3.62
CA THR A 291 -22.11 16.27 3.52
C THR A 291 -21.68 16.17 2.06
N GLN A 292 -21.52 17.31 1.41
CA GLN A 292 -21.03 17.36 0.03
C GLN A 292 -19.52 17.62 0.03
N THR A 293 -18.78 16.88 -0.77
CA THR A 293 -17.33 17.05 -0.92
C THR A 293 -16.98 17.23 -2.38
N VAL A 294 -16.28 18.32 -2.68
CA VAL A 294 -15.64 18.54 -3.99
C VAL A 294 -14.15 18.35 -3.79
N THR A 295 -13.55 17.44 -4.54
CA THR A 295 -12.12 17.12 -4.49
C THR A 295 -11.49 17.43 -5.84
N ILE A 296 -10.33 18.06 -5.79
CA ILE A 296 -9.39 18.18 -6.91
C ILE A 296 -8.07 17.61 -6.41
N GLY A 297 -7.61 16.53 -7.03
CA GLY A 297 -6.41 15.84 -6.61
C GLY A 297 -5.65 15.24 -7.80
N GLY A 298 -4.52 14.63 -7.50
CA GLY A 298 -3.73 13.94 -8.50
C GLY A 298 -2.29 13.72 -8.09
N TYR A 299 -1.52 13.17 -9.02
CA TYR A 299 -0.08 13.00 -8.89
C TYR A 299 0.65 13.41 -10.18
N SER A 300 1.96 13.63 -10.05
CA SER A 300 2.91 13.73 -11.16
C SER A 300 4.17 12.98 -10.77
N LEU A 301 4.63 12.06 -11.61
CA LEU A 301 5.84 11.29 -11.37
C LEU A 301 6.79 11.33 -12.58
N ASP A 302 8.08 11.14 -12.28
CA ASP A 302 9.19 11.00 -13.22
C ASP A 302 10.08 9.88 -12.68
N ARG A 303 10.21 8.78 -13.41
CA ARG A 303 11.07 7.65 -13.07
C ARG A 303 11.95 7.29 -14.23
N ALA A 304 13.17 6.82 -13.92
CA ALA A 304 14.11 6.37 -14.93
C ALA A 304 14.95 5.21 -14.39
N ALA A 305 15.26 4.25 -15.26
CA ALA A 305 16.30 3.25 -15.06
C ALA A 305 17.46 3.61 -15.98
N LEU A 306 18.64 3.81 -15.42
CA LEU A 306 19.80 4.42 -16.06
C LEU A 306 21.07 3.65 -15.71
N GLY A 307 22.12 3.84 -16.48
CA GLY A 307 23.44 3.27 -16.18
C GLY A 307 23.61 1.84 -16.66
N ASN A 308 22.71 1.36 -17.53
CA ASN A 308 22.86 0.07 -18.18
C ASN A 308 24.20 -0.08 -18.92
N ASP A 309 24.75 -1.28 -18.95
CA ASP A 309 25.94 -1.61 -19.76
C ASP A 309 25.75 -1.25 -21.24
N ASP A 310 24.53 -1.38 -21.73
CA ASP A 310 24.08 -0.85 -23.01
C ASP A 310 23.19 0.39 -22.78
N PRO A 311 23.70 1.62 -23.01
CA PRO A 311 22.92 2.84 -22.80
C PRO A 311 21.64 2.95 -23.64
N THR A 312 21.45 2.08 -24.64
CA THR A 312 20.19 2.02 -25.40
C THR A 312 19.06 1.36 -24.61
N GLN A 313 19.38 0.73 -23.50
CA GLN A 313 18.40 0.14 -22.56
C GLN A 313 18.02 1.10 -21.42
N ASP A 314 18.69 2.25 -21.29
CA ASP A 314 18.26 3.30 -20.38
C ASP A 314 16.83 3.73 -20.73
N SER A 315 15.98 3.80 -19.72
CA SER A 315 14.56 4.09 -19.90
C SER A 315 14.10 5.23 -19.00
N ARG A 316 13.13 6.00 -19.48
CA ARG A 316 12.51 7.07 -18.69
C ARG A 316 11.01 7.09 -18.94
N PHE A 317 10.25 7.22 -17.87
CA PHE A 317 8.82 7.25 -17.87
C PHE A 317 8.32 8.47 -17.11
N THR A 318 7.27 9.09 -17.60
CA THR A 318 6.59 10.16 -16.86
C THR A 318 5.09 9.88 -16.85
N ALA A 319 4.45 10.15 -15.73
CA ALA A 319 3.01 10.05 -15.64
C ALA A 319 2.43 11.20 -14.81
N SER A 320 1.21 11.55 -15.13
CA SER A 320 0.40 12.43 -14.29
C SER A 320 -1.06 12.02 -14.32
N ARG A 321 -1.73 12.18 -13.18
CA ARG A 321 -3.17 11.95 -13.04
C ARG A 321 -3.81 13.17 -12.43
N GLN A 322 -5.00 13.51 -12.91
CA GLN A 322 -5.88 14.52 -12.35
C GLN A 322 -7.22 13.87 -12.04
N ASP A 323 -7.69 14.06 -10.81
CA ASP A 323 -8.97 13.54 -10.29
C ASP A 323 -9.86 14.72 -9.87
N TYR A 324 -11.01 14.84 -10.51
CA TYR A 324 -12.05 15.79 -10.18
C TYR A 324 -13.27 15.02 -9.70
N ARG A 325 -13.62 15.15 -8.43
CA ARG A 325 -14.68 14.36 -7.81
C ARG A 325 -15.65 15.24 -7.04
N TRP A 326 -16.92 14.94 -7.20
CA TRP A 326 -17.98 15.44 -6.34
C TRP A 326 -18.71 14.26 -5.71
N THR A 327 -18.94 14.33 -4.40
CA THR A 327 -19.74 13.35 -3.65
C THR A 327 -20.73 14.05 -2.75
N ALA A 328 -21.85 13.38 -2.48
CA ALA A 328 -22.80 13.77 -1.46
C ALA A 328 -23.15 12.53 -0.62
N GLU A 329 -22.88 12.62 0.67
CA GLU A 329 -23.12 11.54 1.63
C GLU A 329 -24.08 11.94 2.73
N ARG A 330 -24.83 10.97 3.24
CA ARG A 330 -25.72 11.12 4.38
C ARG A 330 -25.81 9.83 5.20
N GLY A 331 -25.85 9.97 6.52
CA GLY A 331 -25.96 8.87 7.48
C GLY A 331 -24.63 8.58 8.18
N ALA A 332 -24.66 8.57 9.51
CA ALA A 332 -23.54 8.17 10.35
C ALA A 332 -23.27 6.66 10.24
N PRO A 333 -22.06 6.17 10.58
CA PRO A 333 -21.74 4.75 10.59
C PRO A 333 -22.71 3.90 11.42
N THR A 334 -23.34 4.47 12.44
CA THR A 334 -24.31 3.82 13.35
C THR A 334 -25.75 3.90 12.88
N ASP A 335 -26.07 4.73 11.87
CA ASP A 335 -27.46 4.92 11.42
C ASP A 335 -28.00 3.66 10.70
N ALA A 336 -29.32 3.49 10.75
CA ALA A 336 -30.00 2.40 10.05
C ALA A 336 -29.88 2.50 8.52
N PHE A 337 -29.67 3.71 7.99
CA PHE A 337 -29.48 3.97 6.56
C PHE A 337 -28.37 4.98 6.34
N GLY A 338 -27.47 4.66 5.43
CA GLY A 338 -26.46 5.56 4.92
C GLY A 338 -26.37 5.48 3.40
N VAL A 339 -26.10 6.59 2.74
CA VAL A 339 -25.97 6.66 1.29
C VAL A 339 -24.89 7.66 0.90
N ILE A 340 -24.12 7.32 -0.13
CA ILE A 340 -23.25 8.23 -0.86
C ILE A 340 -23.48 8.06 -2.35
N PHE A 341 -23.48 9.14 -3.08
CA PHE A 341 -23.45 9.14 -4.54
C PHE A 341 -22.49 10.23 -5.04
N GLY A 342 -21.99 10.06 -6.24
CA GLY A 342 -21.02 10.99 -6.77
C GLY A 342 -20.78 10.86 -8.26
N ALA A 343 -20.06 11.85 -8.78
CA ALA A 343 -19.53 11.87 -10.12
C ALA A 343 -18.04 12.19 -10.08
N GLU A 344 -17.29 11.64 -11.02
CA GLU A 344 -15.83 11.70 -11.04
C GLU A 344 -15.33 11.81 -12.49
N ARG A 345 -14.29 12.60 -12.70
CA ARG A 345 -13.51 12.61 -13.93
C ARG A 345 -12.06 12.40 -13.59
N ILE A 346 -11.49 11.33 -14.12
CA ILE A 346 -10.06 11.05 -14.07
C ILE A 346 -9.48 11.33 -15.44
N SER A 347 -8.32 11.99 -15.50
CA SER A 347 -7.53 12.18 -16.70
C SER A 347 -6.10 11.78 -16.39
N GLU A 348 -5.55 10.92 -17.22
CA GLU A 348 -4.18 10.41 -17.12
C GLU A 348 -3.41 10.82 -18.36
N HIS A 349 -2.15 11.15 -18.17
CA HIS A 349 -1.21 11.43 -19.24
C HIS A 349 0.10 10.73 -18.91
N GLY A 350 0.67 10.02 -19.87
CA GLY A 350 1.90 9.27 -19.70
C GLY A 350 2.83 9.37 -20.91
N SER A 351 4.13 9.22 -20.66
CA SER A 351 5.16 9.01 -21.65
C SER A 351 5.91 7.74 -21.30
N ILE A 352 6.05 6.84 -22.27
CA ILE A 352 6.79 5.59 -22.14
C ILE A 352 8.24 5.75 -22.58
N SER A 353 9.09 4.73 -22.42
CA SER A 353 10.53 4.83 -22.65
C SER A 353 10.92 5.15 -24.10
N THR A 354 10.12 4.76 -25.08
CA THR A 354 10.31 5.12 -26.50
C THR A 354 10.05 6.60 -26.79
N GLY A 355 9.50 7.36 -25.83
CA GLY A 355 9.08 8.76 -26.00
C GLY A 355 7.69 8.94 -26.56
N GLU A 356 6.95 7.85 -26.83
CA GLU A 356 5.53 7.92 -27.17
C GLU A 356 4.73 8.46 -25.97
N THR A 357 3.71 9.24 -26.27
CA THR A 357 2.87 9.89 -25.24
C THR A 357 1.40 9.69 -25.58
N ASP A 358 0.60 9.38 -24.58
CA ASP A 358 -0.85 9.30 -24.74
C ASP A 358 -1.59 9.86 -23.51
N SER A 359 -2.88 10.05 -23.66
CA SER A 359 -3.79 10.52 -22.61
C SER A 359 -5.07 9.72 -22.64
N VAL A 360 -5.43 9.18 -21.51
CA VAL A 360 -6.69 8.47 -21.31
C VAL A 360 -7.54 9.18 -20.26
N GLY A 361 -8.85 9.09 -20.40
CA GLY A 361 -9.74 9.71 -19.44
C GLY A 361 -10.99 8.87 -19.22
N THR A 362 -11.54 8.96 -18.01
CA THR A 362 -12.77 8.25 -17.64
C THR A 362 -13.70 9.18 -16.87
N THR A 363 -14.97 9.25 -17.30
CA THR A 363 -16.05 9.93 -16.58
C THR A 363 -16.94 8.90 -15.93
N SER A 364 -17.28 9.09 -14.66
CA SER A 364 -17.97 8.07 -13.89
C SER A 364 -19.08 8.64 -13.02
N GLY A 365 -20.08 7.81 -12.75
CA GLY A 365 -21.10 8.08 -11.74
C GLY A 365 -21.37 6.84 -10.90
N PHE A 366 -21.57 7.02 -9.59
CA PHE A 366 -21.79 5.90 -8.69
C PHE A 366 -22.78 6.23 -7.57
N VAL A 367 -23.32 5.18 -6.98
CA VAL A 367 -24.10 5.23 -5.74
C VAL A 367 -23.76 4.00 -4.88
N LEU A 368 -23.62 4.23 -3.58
CA LEU A 368 -23.50 3.19 -2.56
C LEU A 368 -24.49 3.48 -1.45
N ALA A 369 -25.17 2.46 -0.97
CA ALA A 369 -26.10 2.54 0.16
C ALA A 369 -25.84 1.40 1.15
N ARG A 370 -25.87 1.76 2.44
CA ARG A 370 -25.88 0.82 3.58
C ARG A 370 -27.23 0.87 4.25
N TYR A 371 -27.80 -0.31 4.53
CA TYR A 371 -29.10 -0.43 5.16
C TYR A 371 -29.10 -1.51 6.25
N ARG A 372 -29.63 -1.17 7.41
CA ARG A 372 -29.90 -2.11 8.52
C ARG A 372 -31.41 -2.31 8.67
N PRO A 373 -31.98 -3.29 7.99
CA PRO A 373 -33.40 -3.59 8.09
C PRO A 373 -33.81 -4.05 9.49
N ILE A 374 -32.92 -4.72 10.17
CA ILE A 374 -33.02 -5.16 11.57
C ILE A 374 -31.67 -5.02 12.23
N GLU A 375 -31.61 -4.86 13.55
CA GLU A 375 -30.38 -4.59 14.29
C GLU A 375 -29.21 -5.56 13.98
N PRO A 376 -29.42 -6.89 13.88
CA PRO A 376 -28.31 -7.81 13.62
C PRO A 376 -27.88 -7.88 12.16
N LEU A 377 -28.59 -7.28 11.20
CA LEU A 377 -28.29 -7.40 9.76
C LEU A 377 -27.92 -6.05 9.16
N THR A 378 -26.72 -5.96 8.61
CA THR A 378 -26.28 -4.84 7.76
C THR A 378 -26.12 -5.35 6.33
N VAL A 379 -26.69 -4.63 5.36
CA VAL A 379 -26.52 -4.89 3.93
C VAL A 379 -25.97 -3.63 3.27
N THR A 380 -24.93 -3.78 2.46
CA THR A 380 -24.35 -2.68 1.67
C THR A 380 -24.40 -3.05 0.19
N GLY A 381 -24.77 -2.11 -0.65
CA GLY A 381 -24.79 -2.32 -2.10
C GLY A 381 -24.30 -1.09 -2.83
N SER A 382 -23.57 -1.28 -3.94
CA SER A 382 -23.12 -0.20 -4.80
C SER A 382 -23.27 -0.57 -6.27
N VAL A 383 -23.43 0.47 -7.09
CA VAL A 383 -23.37 0.39 -8.54
C VAL A 383 -22.59 1.61 -9.08
N ARG A 384 -21.83 1.39 -10.13
CA ARG A 384 -21.04 2.42 -10.80
C ARG A 384 -21.11 2.20 -12.32
N TYR A 385 -21.10 3.29 -13.04
CA TYR A 385 -20.91 3.31 -14.49
C TYR A 385 -19.70 4.18 -14.82
N ASP A 386 -18.76 3.61 -15.55
CA ASP A 386 -17.56 4.25 -16.06
C ASP A 386 -17.65 4.37 -17.56
N ALA A 387 -17.39 5.56 -18.08
CA ALA A 387 -17.34 5.89 -19.49
C ALA A 387 -15.92 6.32 -19.87
N PRO A 388 -15.00 5.37 -20.18
CA PRO A 388 -13.68 5.69 -20.71
C PRO A 388 -13.79 6.36 -22.07
N ASP A 389 -12.86 7.28 -22.38
CA ASP A 389 -12.87 8.02 -23.65
C ASP A 389 -12.56 7.09 -24.85
N THR A 390 -11.79 6.02 -24.63
CA THR A 390 -11.23 5.15 -25.68
C THR A 390 -11.86 3.76 -25.74
N PHE A 391 -12.59 3.34 -24.70
CA PHE A 391 -13.20 2.01 -24.60
C PHE A 391 -14.71 2.09 -24.37
N GLN A 392 -15.39 0.96 -24.50
CA GLN A 392 -16.81 0.89 -24.17
C GLN A 392 -17.04 1.11 -22.68
N GLY A 393 -18.15 1.77 -22.35
CA GLY A 393 -18.55 2.01 -20.98
C GLY A 393 -18.74 0.71 -20.19
N GLN A 394 -18.34 0.74 -18.92
CA GLN A 394 -18.36 -0.39 -17.99
C GLN A 394 -19.34 -0.14 -16.86
N ALA A 395 -20.16 -1.13 -16.56
CA ALA A 395 -21.05 -1.11 -15.39
C ALA A 395 -20.59 -2.17 -14.39
N THR A 396 -20.39 -1.77 -13.13
CA THR A 396 -19.95 -2.66 -12.05
C THR A 396 -20.89 -2.54 -10.86
N GLY A 397 -21.06 -3.65 -10.14
CA GLY A 397 -21.87 -3.73 -8.94
C GLY A 397 -21.14 -4.48 -7.82
N HIS A 398 -21.52 -4.18 -6.59
CA HIS A 398 -21.07 -4.89 -5.40
C HIS A 398 -22.22 -5.00 -4.40
N VAL A 399 -22.29 -6.10 -3.68
CA VAL A 399 -23.20 -6.28 -2.56
C VAL A 399 -22.50 -7.06 -1.45
N SER A 400 -22.68 -6.62 -0.22
CA SER A 400 -22.20 -7.33 0.96
C SER A 400 -23.25 -7.36 2.05
N ALA A 401 -23.15 -8.35 2.94
CA ALA A 401 -24.03 -8.50 4.08
C ALA A 401 -23.26 -9.02 5.29
N VAL A 402 -23.58 -8.48 6.45
CA VAL A 402 -23.08 -8.93 7.76
C VAL A 402 -24.29 -9.25 8.64
N LEU A 403 -24.40 -10.50 9.07
CA LEU A 403 -25.43 -10.98 10.01
C LEU A 403 -24.78 -11.32 11.35
N ARG A 404 -25.05 -10.52 12.37
CA ARG A 404 -24.62 -10.79 13.75
C ARG A 404 -25.53 -11.80 14.38
N LEU A 405 -24.94 -12.83 14.98
CA LEU A 405 -25.62 -13.94 15.63
C LEU A 405 -25.42 -13.89 17.15
N PRO A 406 -26.23 -14.60 17.95
CA PRO A 406 -25.99 -14.75 19.38
C PRO A 406 -24.61 -15.34 19.68
N ALA A 407 -24.13 -15.12 20.91
CA ALA A 407 -22.87 -15.63 21.45
C ALA A 407 -21.60 -15.11 20.74
N GLY A 408 -21.70 -13.95 20.08
CA GLY A 408 -20.55 -13.27 19.46
C GLY A 408 -20.18 -13.76 18.07
N PHE A 409 -20.99 -14.58 17.43
CA PHE A 409 -20.77 -15.00 16.05
C PHE A 409 -21.28 -13.95 15.05
N SER A 410 -20.63 -13.88 13.88
CA SER A 410 -21.15 -13.21 12.68
C SER A 410 -20.95 -14.08 11.45
N VAL A 411 -21.89 -14.00 10.51
CA VAL A 411 -21.78 -14.56 9.16
C VAL A 411 -21.73 -13.39 8.19
N GLU A 412 -20.76 -13.42 7.31
CA GLU A 412 -20.48 -12.35 6.38
C GLU A 412 -20.40 -12.91 4.96
N GLY A 413 -20.71 -12.08 3.97
CA GLY A 413 -20.52 -12.45 2.58
C GLY A 413 -20.53 -11.23 1.70
N ALA A 414 -19.75 -11.30 0.63
CA ALA A 414 -19.72 -10.28 -0.41
C ALA A 414 -19.65 -10.92 -1.80
N TRP A 415 -20.14 -10.16 -2.77
CA TRP A 415 -20.01 -10.39 -4.19
C TRP A 415 -19.74 -9.07 -4.88
N GLY A 416 -18.76 -9.04 -5.80
CA GLY A 416 -18.39 -7.83 -6.50
C GLY A 416 -17.91 -8.11 -7.91
N GLN A 417 -17.99 -7.07 -8.74
CA GLN A 417 -17.43 -7.01 -10.07
C GLN A 417 -16.28 -6.00 -10.12
N GLY A 418 -15.27 -6.30 -10.93
CA GLY A 418 -14.15 -5.44 -11.22
C GLY A 418 -13.91 -5.32 -12.72
N PHE A 419 -13.24 -4.25 -13.11
CA PHE A 419 -12.70 -4.09 -14.45
C PHE A 419 -11.38 -3.31 -14.40
N LYS A 420 -10.57 -3.45 -15.45
CA LYS A 420 -9.36 -2.64 -15.67
C LYS A 420 -9.29 -2.27 -17.15
N THR A 421 -9.11 -0.99 -17.45
CA THR A 421 -8.82 -0.54 -18.80
C THR A 421 -7.35 -0.78 -19.14
N PRO A 422 -7.00 -1.06 -20.41
CA PRO A 422 -5.61 -1.10 -20.83
C PRO A 422 -4.87 0.18 -20.45
N THR A 423 -3.62 0.05 -19.98
CA THR A 423 -2.73 1.17 -19.64
C THR A 423 -2.20 1.87 -20.89
N ILE A 424 -1.63 3.06 -20.72
CA ILE A 424 -0.95 3.77 -21.82
C ILE A 424 0.20 2.91 -22.35
N SER A 425 0.98 2.29 -21.47
CA SER A 425 2.09 1.42 -21.86
C SER A 425 1.65 0.15 -22.60
N GLU A 426 0.53 -0.46 -22.21
CA GLU A 426 -0.04 -1.62 -22.91
C GLU A 426 -0.57 -1.24 -24.29
N ILE A 427 -1.15 -0.05 -24.44
CA ILE A 427 -1.69 0.46 -25.72
C ILE A 427 -0.54 0.80 -26.67
N GLU A 428 0.40 1.67 -26.24
CA GLU A 428 1.51 2.17 -27.06
C GLU A 428 2.61 1.12 -27.25
N CYS A 429 2.68 0.17 -26.35
CA CYS A 429 3.54 -1.02 -26.40
C CYS A 429 5.04 -0.76 -26.53
N ASP A 430 5.64 -0.39 -25.42
CA ASP A 430 7.06 -0.05 -25.27
C ASP A 430 8.02 -1.16 -25.77
N PHE A 431 7.66 -2.42 -25.53
CA PHE A 431 8.47 -3.60 -25.84
C PHE A 431 7.98 -4.42 -27.04
N CYS A 432 7.04 -3.91 -27.84
CA CYS A 432 6.49 -4.63 -28.97
C CYS A 432 7.48 -4.82 -30.13
N PHE A 433 7.49 -6.02 -30.72
CA PHE A 433 8.24 -6.29 -31.95
C PHE A 433 7.42 -7.14 -32.93
N PRO A 434 7.25 -6.70 -34.17
CA PRO A 434 7.66 -5.39 -34.70
C PRO A 434 6.93 -4.26 -33.98
N GLY A 435 7.61 -3.11 -33.82
CA GLY A 435 7.10 -1.97 -33.07
C GLY A 435 5.75 -1.45 -33.53
N GLY A 436 5.14 -0.63 -32.69
CA GLY A 436 3.83 -0.01 -32.89
C GLY A 436 2.80 -0.47 -31.85
N PRO A 437 1.68 0.26 -31.70
CA PRO A 437 0.71 0.04 -30.64
C PRO A 437 0.08 -1.36 -30.67
N SER A 438 -0.34 -1.84 -29.50
CA SER A 438 -1.15 -3.05 -29.39
C SER A 438 -2.54 -2.81 -29.97
N VAL A 439 -3.00 -3.74 -30.79
CA VAL A 439 -4.26 -3.57 -31.51
C VAL A 439 -5.33 -4.52 -30.96
N GLY A 440 -6.51 -3.99 -30.67
CA GLY A 440 -7.68 -4.79 -30.30
C GLY A 440 -7.74 -5.19 -28.84
N LEU A 441 -6.95 -4.55 -27.96
CA LEU A 441 -7.06 -4.74 -26.53
C LEU A 441 -8.45 -4.35 -26.01
N LYS A 442 -8.94 -5.12 -25.06
CA LYS A 442 -10.22 -4.92 -24.37
C LYS A 442 -9.96 -4.73 -22.87
N PRO A 443 -10.85 -4.02 -22.17
CA PRO A 443 -10.81 -4.02 -20.71
C PRO A 443 -10.90 -5.43 -20.13
N GLU A 444 -10.16 -5.67 -19.07
CA GLU A 444 -10.27 -6.87 -18.26
C GLU A 444 -11.53 -6.82 -17.40
N HIS A 445 -12.11 -7.97 -17.09
CA HIS A 445 -13.30 -8.10 -16.26
C HIS A 445 -13.10 -9.12 -15.15
N ALA A 446 -13.53 -8.77 -13.95
CA ALA A 446 -13.47 -9.68 -12.82
C ALA A 446 -14.82 -9.86 -12.15
N THR A 447 -14.98 -11.03 -11.54
CA THR A 447 -16.06 -11.33 -10.61
C THR A 447 -15.48 -12.08 -9.42
N GLY A 448 -15.75 -11.58 -8.22
CA GLY A 448 -15.33 -12.21 -6.97
C GLY A 448 -16.50 -12.42 -6.02
N TRP A 449 -16.36 -13.42 -5.19
CA TRP A 449 -17.20 -13.62 -4.03
C TRP A 449 -16.37 -14.16 -2.85
N ASP A 450 -16.85 -13.87 -1.66
CA ASP A 450 -16.27 -14.37 -0.42
C ASP A 450 -17.36 -14.59 0.62
N GLY A 451 -17.02 -15.39 1.62
CA GLY A 451 -17.88 -15.64 2.77
C GLY A 451 -17.03 -15.93 4.00
N ALA A 452 -17.41 -15.34 5.12
CA ALA A 452 -16.70 -15.49 6.37
C ALA A 452 -17.60 -15.89 7.52
N LEU A 453 -17.02 -16.64 8.47
CA LEU A 453 -17.54 -16.86 9.81
C LEU A 453 -16.56 -16.21 10.79
N ALA A 454 -17.05 -15.24 11.54
CA ALA A 454 -16.26 -14.62 12.60
C ALA A 454 -16.87 -14.87 13.96
N TRP A 455 -16.03 -14.85 14.99
CA TRP A 455 -16.44 -14.99 16.38
C TRP A 455 -15.63 -14.06 17.27
N THR A 456 -16.33 -13.33 18.13
CA THR A 456 -15.72 -12.52 19.18
C THR A 456 -16.18 -13.03 20.54
N SER A 457 -15.22 -13.29 21.44
CA SER A 457 -15.53 -13.73 22.80
C SER A 457 -16.39 -12.70 23.52
N PRO A 458 -17.25 -13.11 24.50
CA PRO A 458 -18.12 -12.18 25.22
C PRO A 458 -17.39 -11.06 25.96
N ASP A 459 -16.15 -11.27 26.34
CA ASP A 459 -15.29 -10.27 26.98
C ASP A 459 -14.45 -9.44 25.98
N GLY A 460 -14.64 -9.67 24.67
CA GLY A 460 -13.94 -8.97 23.61
C GLY A 460 -12.43 -9.22 23.52
N ARG A 461 -11.93 -10.27 24.19
CA ARG A 461 -10.49 -10.56 24.25
C ARG A 461 -9.97 -11.39 23.09
N VAL A 462 -10.85 -12.20 22.50
CA VAL A 462 -10.49 -13.08 21.40
C VAL A 462 -11.42 -12.82 20.24
N THR A 463 -10.85 -12.58 19.08
CA THR A 463 -11.56 -12.56 17.79
C THR A 463 -10.91 -13.58 16.87
N ALA A 464 -11.72 -14.41 16.25
CA ALA A 464 -11.29 -15.37 15.24
C ALA A 464 -12.17 -15.24 14.01
N ARG A 465 -11.57 -15.32 12.83
CA ARG A 465 -12.27 -15.22 11.54
C ARG A 465 -11.76 -16.29 10.59
N ALA A 466 -12.66 -16.89 9.83
CA ALA A 466 -12.33 -17.80 8.74
C ALA A 466 -13.08 -17.34 7.49
N THR A 467 -12.36 -17.03 6.43
CA THR A 467 -12.89 -16.54 5.16
C THR A 467 -12.56 -17.54 4.05
N GLY A 468 -13.53 -17.82 3.17
CA GLY A 468 -13.33 -18.52 1.90
C GLY A 468 -13.61 -17.57 0.75
N PHE A 469 -12.81 -17.59 -0.31
CA PHE A 469 -12.98 -16.68 -1.44
C PHE A 469 -12.73 -17.34 -2.80
N GLN A 470 -13.30 -16.73 -3.84
CA GLN A 470 -12.95 -16.99 -5.24
C GLN A 470 -12.96 -15.67 -6.02
N LEU A 471 -11.96 -15.51 -6.90
CA LEU A 471 -11.83 -14.42 -7.85
C LEU A 471 -11.58 -15.00 -9.25
N ASP A 472 -12.40 -14.64 -10.21
CA ASP A 472 -12.23 -14.93 -11.64
C ASP A 472 -11.90 -13.63 -12.38
N VAL A 473 -10.83 -13.60 -13.19
CA VAL A 473 -10.49 -12.51 -14.10
C VAL A 473 -10.53 -13.05 -15.53
N ASN A 474 -11.23 -12.37 -16.40
CA ASN A 474 -11.37 -12.71 -17.81
C ASN A 474 -10.78 -11.61 -18.68
N ASP A 475 -10.36 -11.95 -19.90
CA ASP A 475 -9.71 -11.03 -20.84
C ASP A 475 -8.46 -10.35 -20.22
N GLN A 476 -7.71 -11.05 -19.36
CA GLN A 476 -6.50 -10.50 -18.74
C GLN A 476 -5.50 -10.07 -19.81
N ILE A 477 -4.86 -8.91 -19.62
CA ILE A 477 -3.86 -8.41 -20.55
C ILE A 477 -2.49 -8.92 -20.11
N GLU A 478 -1.79 -9.59 -21.03
CA GLU A 478 -0.44 -10.11 -20.82
C GLU A 478 0.44 -9.84 -22.05
N PHE A 479 1.76 -9.74 -21.80
CA PHE A 479 2.73 -9.64 -22.88
C PHE A 479 2.99 -11.02 -23.46
N SER A 480 2.70 -11.19 -24.76
CA SER A 480 2.88 -12.47 -25.46
C SER A 480 4.36 -12.75 -25.72
N ALA A 481 4.87 -13.87 -25.19
CA ALA A 481 6.20 -14.40 -25.50
C ALA A 481 6.28 -15.02 -26.93
N ALA A 482 5.16 -15.11 -27.65
CA ALA A 482 5.09 -15.61 -29.03
C ALA A 482 5.10 -14.45 -30.02
N PHE A 483 5.78 -14.63 -31.16
CA PHE A 483 5.80 -13.62 -32.24
C PHE A 483 4.41 -13.46 -32.88
N PRO A 484 3.92 -12.22 -33.08
CA PRO A 484 4.56 -10.95 -32.73
C PRO A 484 4.52 -10.69 -31.22
N PHE A 485 5.63 -10.20 -30.67
CA PHE A 485 5.75 -9.86 -29.25
C PHE A 485 4.93 -8.59 -28.97
N ARG A 486 3.83 -8.70 -28.26
CA ARG A 486 2.90 -7.59 -27.95
C ARG A 486 1.94 -7.95 -26.82
N TYR A 487 1.27 -6.96 -26.28
CA TYR A 487 0.18 -7.19 -25.33
C TYR A 487 -1.05 -7.76 -26.03
N VAL A 488 -1.66 -8.77 -25.41
CA VAL A 488 -2.86 -9.47 -25.87
C VAL A 488 -3.78 -9.77 -24.69
N ASN A 489 -5.08 -9.84 -24.92
CA ASN A 489 -5.96 -10.41 -23.91
C ASN A 489 -5.84 -11.93 -23.94
N VAL A 490 -5.54 -12.55 -22.79
CA VAL A 490 -5.55 -13.99 -22.60
C VAL A 490 -6.88 -14.43 -21.97
N ASP A 491 -7.13 -15.74 -21.93
CA ASP A 491 -8.45 -16.26 -21.62
C ASP A 491 -8.93 -15.91 -20.20
N ARG A 492 -8.37 -16.52 -19.17
CA ARG A 492 -8.90 -16.37 -17.82
C ARG A 492 -7.93 -16.84 -16.75
N THR A 493 -7.87 -16.08 -15.65
CA THR A 493 -7.25 -16.55 -14.40
C THR A 493 -8.31 -16.80 -13.33
N ARG A 494 -8.04 -17.72 -12.41
CA ARG A 494 -8.86 -18.00 -11.25
C ARG A 494 -8.01 -18.14 -10.01
N SER A 495 -8.44 -17.45 -8.96
CA SER A 495 -7.89 -17.62 -7.61
C SER A 495 -8.97 -18.14 -6.67
N THR A 496 -8.66 -19.16 -5.90
CA THR A 496 -9.53 -19.70 -4.83
C THR A 496 -8.70 -19.91 -3.58
N GLY A 497 -9.29 -19.64 -2.42
CA GLY A 497 -8.52 -19.78 -1.20
C GLY A 497 -9.34 -19.68 0.08
N ALA A 498 -8.59 -19.76 1.19
CA ALA A 498 -9.13 -19.58 2.53
C ALA A 498 -8.14 -18.79 3.39
N GLN A 499 -8.66 -17.97 4.29
CA GLN A 499 -7.89 -17.16 5.23
C GLN A 499 -8.36 -17.44 6.65
N LEU A 500 -7.42 -17.45 7.59
CA LEU A 500 -7.68 -17.58 9.02
C LEU A 500 -7.00 -16.42 9.75
N GLU A 501 -7.72 -15.77 10.61
CA GLU A 501 -7.28 -14.64 11.42
C GLU A 501 -7.60 -14.91 12.90
N LEU A 502 -6.67 -14.59 13.78
CA LEU A 502 -6.82 -14.71 15.21
C LEU A 502 -6.18 -13.51 15.92
N ASP A 503 -7.00 -12.79 16.67
CA ASP A 503 -6.56 -11.79 17.63
C ASP A 503 -6.90 -12.26 19.05
N ALA A 504 -5.90 -12.36 19.94
CA ALA A 504 -6.13 -12.83 21.31
C ALA A 504 -5.36 -11.99 22.33
N ARG A 505 -6.08 -11.23 23.13
CA ARG A 505 -5.51 -10.55 24.31
C ARG A 505 -5.33 -11.54 25.44
N LEU A 506 -4.15 -12.17 25.50
CA LEU A 506 -3.85 -13.24 26.48
C LEU A 506 -3.80 -12.70 27.92
N THR A 507 -3.25 -11.48 28.09
CA THR A 507 -3.22 -10.74 29.35
C THR A 507 -3.47 -9.24 29.08
N PRO A 508 -3.62 -8.37 30.07
CA PRO A 508 -3.73 -6.94 29.80
C PRO A 508 -2.55 -6.34 29.03
N ASN A 509 -1.40 -7.01 29.05
CA ASN A 509 -0.15 -6.53 28.46
C ASN A 509 0.38 -7.40 27.31
N LEU A 510 -0.31 -8.50 26.99
CA LEU A 510 0.19 -9.46 26.01
C LEU A 510 -0.93 -9.79 25.02
N THR A 511 -0.69 -9.51 23.73
CA THR A 511 -1.60 -9.81 22.64
C THR A 511 -0.92 -10.72 21.62
N LEU A 512 -1.62 -11.75 21.19
CA LEU A 512 -1.22 -12.65 20.11
C LEU A 512 -2.08 -12.33 18.87
N GLN A 513 -1.41 -12.15 17.74
CA GLN A 513 -2.06 -12.14 16.41
C GLN A 513 -1.53 -13.33 15.62
N GLY A 514 -2.39 -13.99 14.88
CA GLY A 514 -2.02 -15.11 14.02
C GLY A 514 -2.82 -15.06 12.75
N GLU A 515 -2.16 -15.23 11.62
CA GLU A 515 -2.74 -15.13 10.30
C GLU A 515 -2.22 -16.25 9.42
N TYR A 516 -3.10 -16.81 8.60
CA TYR A 516 -2.77 -17.84 7.63
C TYR A 516 -3.64 -17.69 6.40
N ALA A 517 -3.04 -17.85 5.23
CA ALA A 517 -3.74 -17.90 3.95
C ALA A 517 -3.32 -19.11 3.12
N TYR A 518 -4.31 -19.74 2.50
CA TYR A 518 -4.13 -20.66 1.40
C TYR A 518 -4.70 -20.02 0.14
N THR A 519 -3.89 -19.91 -0.94
CA THR A 519 -4.27 -19.28 -2.21
C THR A 519 -3.84 -20.17 -3.39
N ASP A 520 -4.80 -20.72 -4.14
CA ASP A 520 -4.54 -21.42 -5.40
C ASP A 520 -4.95 -20.51 -6.57
N ALA A 521 -3.97 -19.78 -7.09
CA ALA A 521 -4.14 -18.85 -8.21
C ALA A 521 -3.59 -19.47 -9.49
N ARG A 522 -4.40 -19.56 -10.54
CA ARG A 522 -4.08 -20.24 -11.79
C ARG A 522 -4.44 -19.44 -13.02
N ASP A 523 -3.57 -19.47 -14.00
CA ASP A 523 -3.92 -19.24 -15.38
C ASP A 523 -4.64 -20.48 -15.91
N LEU A 524 -5.89 -20.34 -16.30
CA LEU A 524 -6.72 -21.45 -16.81
C LEU A 524 -6.50 -21.73 -18.29
N GLY A 525 -5.92 -20.79 -19.05
CA GLY A 525 -5.52 -20.98 -20.44
C GLY A 525 -4.28 -21.85 -20.55
N ALA A 526 -3.21 -21.48 -19.84
CA ALA A 526 -1.96 -22.24 -19.76
C ALA A 526 -2.05 -23.45 -18.85
N GLY A 527 -2.97 -23.48 -17.86
CA GLY A 527 -3.08 -24.53 -16.86
C GLY A 527 -2.00 -24.46 -15.78
N THR A 528 -1.28 -23.35 -15.67
CA THR A 528 -0.16 -23.12 -14.74
C THR A 528 -0.58 -22.34 -13.50
N GLN A 529 0.24 -22.39 -12.46
CA GLN A 529 0.09 -21.50 -11.32
C GLN A 529 0.57 -20.10 -11.68
N MET A 530 -0.10 -19.06 -11.17
CA MET A 530 0.36 -17.67 -11.28
C MET A 530 1.70 -17.52 -10.57
N LEU A 531 2.59 -16.73 -11.18
CA LEU A 531 3.93 -16.49 -10.65
C LEU A 531 3.89 -15.66 -9.35
N ARG A 532 4.77 -15.99 -8.43
CA ARG A 532 4.98 -15.22 -7.18
C ARG A 532 3.72 -15.11 -6.33
N VAL A 533 2.93 -16.17 -6.30
CA VAL A 533 1.77 -16.33 -5.43
C VAL A 533 1.96 -17.61 -4.62
N PRO A 534 2.51 -17.54 -3.40
CA PRO A 534 2.70 -18.69 -2.56
C PRO A 534 1.35 -19.31 -2.17
N ARG A 535 1.24 -20.65 -2.28
CA ARG A 535 -0.01 -21.33 -1.88
C ARG A 535 -0.29 -21.23 -0.40
N ASN A 536 0.73 -21.13 0.41
CA ASN A 536 0.62 -21.05 1.85
C ASN A 536 1.46 -19.88 2.33
N SER A 537 0.85 -18.95 3.04
CA SER A 537 1.54 -17.86 3.72
C SER A 537 0.94 -17.66 5.10
N GLY A 538 1.69 -17.09 6.01
CA GLY A 538 1.15 -16.77 7.33
C GLY A 538 2.14 -16.08 8.23
N SER A 539 1.60 -15.46 9.27
CA SER A 539 2.37 -14.75 10.28
C SER A 539 1.84 -15.01 11.69
N VAL A 540 2.73 -14.90 12.66
CA VAL A 540 2.40 -14.89 14.08
C VAL A 540 3.15 -13.73 14.72
N SER A 541 2.42 -12.83 15.38
CA SER A 541 2.97 -11.71 16.13
C SER A 541 2.58 -11.78 17.60
N LEU A 542 3.54 -11.57 18.47
CA LEU A 542 3.32 -11.48 19.91
C LEU A 542 3.72 -10.08 20.38
N PHE A 543 2.74 -9.30 20.83
CA PHE A 543 2.93 -7.94 21.32
C PHE A 543 2.92 -7.91 22.83
N TRP A 544 3.94 -7.31 23.41
CA TRP A 544 4.00 -7.01 24.82
C TRP A 544 4.08 -5.51 25.05
N ASN A 545 3.11 -4.97 25.77
CA ASN A 545 3.00 -3.55 26.09
C ASN A 545 2.85 -3.37 27.60
N SER A 546 3.74 -2.62 28.20
CA SER A 546 3.73 -2.28 29.61
C SER A 546 4.01 -0.78 29.81
N ARG A 547 3.97 -0.29 31.03
CA ARG A 547 4.17 1.14 31.34
C ARG A 547 5.43 1.75 30.70
N ARG A 548 6.50 0.99 30.54
CA ARG A 548 7.80 1.47 30.04
C ARG A 548 8.37 0.68 28.88
N TRP A 549 7.82 -0.48 28.60
CA TRP A 549 8.34 -1.37 27.59
C TRP A 549 7.27 -1.70 26.57
N GLU A 550 7.62 -1.59 25.34
CA GLU A 550 6.89 -2.14 24.21
C GLU A 550 7.80 -3.14 23.51
N ALA A 551 7.27 -4.25 23.05
CA ALA A 551 8.01 -5.21 22.24
C ALA A 551 7.06 -5.97 21.30
N ALA A 552 7.56 -6.32 20.12
CA ALA A 552 6.88 -7.21 19.19
C ALA A 552 7.85 -8.28 18.69
N LEU A 553 7.46 -9.53 18.79
CA LEU A 553 8.10 -10.65 18.09
C LEU A 553 7.17 -11.04 16.94
N THR A 554 7.66 -10.95 15.72
CA THR A 554 6.91 -11.35 14.52
C THR A 554 7.64 -12.46 13.80
N ILE A 555 6.92 -13.51 13.43
CA ILE A 555 7.41 -14.62 12.61
C ILE A 555 6.55 -14.67 11.37
N ARG A 556 7.16 -14.59 10.19
CA ARG A 556 6.51 -14.68 8.88
C ARG A 556 7.03 -15.90 8.14
N GLY A 557 6.18 -16.57 7.40
CA GLY A 557 6.59 -17.69 6.55
C GLY A 557 5.75 -17.78 5.28
N GLU A 558 6.41 -18.16 4.20
CA GLU A 558 5.81 -18.46 2.91
C GLU A 558 6.22 -19.86 2.45
N GLY A 559 5.29 -20.53 1.80
CA GLY A 559 5.56 -21.80 1.11
C GLY A 559 6.33 -21.58 -0.20
N GLU A 560 6.62 -22.68 -0.87
CA GLU A 560 7.12 -22.62 -2.24
C GLU A 560 6.09 -22.03 -3.20
N ASP A 561 6.57 -21.32 -4.24
CA ASP A 561 5.72 -20.80 -5.31
C ASP A 561 6.36 -20.98 -6.69
N ALA A 562 5.55 -20.70 -7.72
CA ALA A 562 6.00 -20.66 -9.10
C ALA A 562 6.71 -19.33 -9.37
N ASP A 563 7.90 -19.41 -9.98
CA ASP A 563 8.66 -18.25 -10.45
C ASP A 563 9.42 -18.65 -11.72
N GLU A 564 10.28 -17.78 -12.21
CA GLU A 564 11.11 -17.99 -13.39
C GLU A 564 12.58 -17.76 -13.07
N ASN A 565 13.45 -18.54 -13.70
CA ASN A 565 14.88 -18.31 -13.64
C ASN A 565 15.21 -16.94 -14.28
N PRO A 566 15.85 -16.00 -13.60
CA PRO A 566 16.03 -14.63 -14.11
C PRO A 566 16.85 -14.55 -15.39
N SER A 567 17.78 -15.49 -15.64
CA SER A 567 18.62 -15.47 -16.84
C SER A 567 18.04 -16.24 -18.03
N THR A 568 17.23 -17.28 -17.79
CA THR A 568 16.73 -18.17 -18.86
C THR A 568 15.24 -18.04 -19.11
N PHE A 569 14.50 -17.34 -18.22
CA PHE A 569 13.04 -17.25 -18.18
C PHE A 569 12.34 -18.60 -18.15
N ALA A 570 13.07 -19.66 -17.78
CA ALA A 570 12.49 -20.98 -17.65
C ALA A 570 11.69 -21.07 -16.34
N PRO A 571 10.50 -21.69 -16.36
CA PRO A 571 9.72 -21.93 -15.15
C PRO A 571 10.54 -22.64 -14.08
N GLN A 572 10.53 -22.11 -12.88
CA GLN A 572 11.24 -22.62 -11.72
C GLN A 572 10.38 -22.46 -10.47
N THR A 573 10.68 -23.24 -9.42
CA THR A 573 10.02 -23.10 -8.13
C THR A 573 10.94 -22.34 -7.18
N ARG A 574 10.44 -21.26 -6.60
CA ARG A 574 11.10 -20.55 -5.50
C ARG A 574 10.88 -21.34 -4.20
N PRO A 575 11.94 -21.63 -3.45
CA PRO A 575 11.81 -22.30 -2.15
C PRO A 575 11.04 -21.44 -1.14
N GLY A 576 10.26 -22.09 -0.27
CA GLY A 576 9.63 -21.41 0.87
C GLY A 576 10.65 -21.00 1.94
N PHE A 577 10.29 -20.03 2.76
CA PHE A 577 11.14 -19.51 3.83
C PHE A 577 10.35 -19.17 5.09
N VAL A 578 11.09 -18.99 6.20
CA VAL A 578 10.57 -18.44 7.46
C VAL A 578 11.58 -17.44 8.00
N VAL A 579 11.11 -16.25 8.33
CA VAL A 579 11.89 -15.18 8.93
C VAL A 579 11.24 -14.69 10.21
N ALA A 580 12.04 -14.19 11.14
CA ALA A 580 11.56 -13.66 12.41
C ALA A 580 12.23 -12.33 12.71
N SER A 581 11.47 -11.38 13.26
CA SER A 581 11.93 -10.06 13.66
C SER A 581 11.49 -9.75 15.08
N LEU A 582 12.33 -9.03 15.82
CA LEU A 582 12.06 -8.58 17.18
C LEU A 582 12.29 -7.07 17.26
N SER A 583 11.30 -6.33 17.66
CA SER A 583 11.38 -4.90 17.96
C SER A 583 11.11 -4.63 19.43
N GLY A 584 11.65 -3.55 19.96
CA GLY A 584 11.37 -3.12 21.31
C GLY A 584 11.64 -1.64 21.54
N ALA A 585 10.89 -1.04 22.45
CA ALA A 585 11.07 0.33 22.87
C ALA A 585 11.04 0.43 24.40
N TYR A 586 11.86 1.35 24.95
CA TYR A 586 11.91 1.66 26.36
C TYR A 586 11.66 3.14 26.60
N ALA A 587 10.58 3.47 27.30
CA ALA A 587 10.24 4.83 27.67
C ALA A 587 11.20 5.37 28.75
N LEU A 588 12.21 6.16 28.34
CA LEU A 588 13.10 6.88 29.26
C LEU A 588 12.34 7.96 30.01
N THR A 589 11.47 8.69 29.29
CA THR A 589 10.59 9.73 29.83
C THR A 589 9.21 9.59 29.17
N ARG A 590 8.26 10.46 29.51
CA ARG A 590 6.96 10.53 28.82
C ARG A 590 7.07 11.01 27.34
N ARG A 591 8.21 11.55 26.94
CA ARG A 591 8.45 12.18 25.64
C ARG A 591 9.61 11.58 24.87
N LEU A 592 10.31 10.61 25.42
CA LEU A 592 11.50 10.03 24.81
C LEU A 592 11.55 8.54 25.06
N ASP A 593 11.52 7.78 23.99
CA ASP A 593 11.71 6.34 23.95
C ASP A 593 13.05 6.01 23.28
N LEU A 594 13.77 5.03 23.80
CA LEU A 594 14.85 4.35 23.10
C LEU A 594 14.25 3.15 22.35
N THR A 595 14.67 2.94 21.12
CA THR A 595 14.19 1.86 20.26
C THR A 595 15.33 0.96 19.84
N ALA A 596 15.03 -0.32 19.63
CA ALA A 596 15.93 -1.28 19.01
C ALA A 596 15.12 -2.34 18.28
N ARG A 597 15.61 -2.77 17.11
CA ARG A 597 15.02 -3.89 16.37
C ARG A 597 16.09 -4.79 15.76
N VAL A 598 15.76 -6.05 15.63
CA VAL A 598 16.54 -7.07 14.92
C VAL A 598 15.64 -7.70 13.90
N GLU A 599 16.01 -7.60 12.64
CA GLU A 599 15.34 -8.26 11.51
C GLU A 599 16.07 -9.54 11.16
N ASN A 600 15.33 -10.51 10.63
CA ASN A 600 15.87 -11.82 10.24
C ASN A 600 16.77 -12.43 11.33
N ILE A 601 16.24 -12.60 12.55
CA ILE A 601 16.97 -13.05 13.74
C ILE A 601 17.74 -14.36 13.49
N ALA A 602 17.14 -15.25 12.71
CA ALA A 602 17.72 -16.56 12.40
C ALA A 602 18.83 -16.49 11.33
N ASN A 603 19.09 -15.32 10.75
CA ASN A 603 20.03 -15.12 9.65
C ASN A 603 19.70 -16.01 8.44
N THR A 604 18.41 -16.21 8.16
CA THR A 604 17.92 -17.03 7.03
C THR A 604 18.37 -16.41 5.72
N HIS A 605 18.84 -17.22 4.78
CA HIS A 605 18.98 -16.81 3.38
C HIS A 605 17.68 -17.13 2.66
N TYR A 606 17.10 -16.14 2.03
CA TYR A 606 15.88 -16.30 1.27
C TYR A 606 15.82 -15.29 0.13
N GLU A 607 14.95 -15.57 -0.81
CA GLU A 607 14.61 -14.74 -1.95
C GLU A 607 13.08 -14.60 -1.99
N GLU A 608 12.57 -13.44 -2.26
CA GLU A 608 11.14 -13.23 -2.56
C GLU A 608 10.86 -13.35 -4.06
N VAL A 609 11.85 -13.02 -4.86
CA VAL A 609 11.91 -13.24 -6.30
C VAL A 609 13.22 -13.95 -6.62
N LEU A 610 13.15 -15.04 -7.40
CA LEU A 610 14.35 -15.83 -7.75
C LEU A 610 15.44 -14.97 -8.36
N GLY A 611 16.67 -15.14 -7.85
CA GLY A 611 17.87 -14.43 -8.26
C GLY A 611 18.06 -13.09 -7.55
N TYR A 612 17.11 -12.63 -6.72
CA TYR A 612 17.22 -11.40 -5.96
C TYR A 612 17.43 -11.70 -4.47
N GLY A 613 18.52 -11.16 -3.93
CA GLY A 613 18.95 -11.45 -2.56
C GLY A 613 18.33 -10.53 -1.52
N GLU A 614 17.78 -11.12 -0.45
CA GLU A 614 17.25 -10.37 0.68
C GLU A 614 18.31 -10.15 1.78
N PRO A 615 18.19 -9.03 2.54
CA PRO A 615 19.10 -8.76 3.64
C PRO A 615 19.12 -9.88 4.68
N ARG A 616 20.32 -10.23 5.12
CA ARG A 616 20.55 -11.15 6.25
C ARG A 616 20.15 -10.48 7.57
N GLN A 617 20.58 -11.06 8.68
CA GLN A 617 20.33 -10.48 9.99
C GLN A 617 20.78 -9.02 10.07
N MET A 618 19.87 -8.14 10.46
CA MET A 618 20.12 -6.70 10.66
C MET A 618 19.78 -6.27 12.08
N LEU A 619 20.54 -5.30 12.59
CA LEU A 619 20.32 -4.66 13.90
C LEU A 619 20.22 -3.15 13.72
N PHE A 620 19.20 -2.54 14.35
CA PHE A 620 19.00 -1.09 14.38
C PHE A 620 18.80 -0.61 15.81
N ILE A 621 19.29 0.59 16.10
CA ILE A 621 19.12 1.26 17.40
C ILE A 621 18.76 2.71 17.14
N GLY A 622 17.79 3.23 17.89
CA GLY A 622 17.29 4.57 17.66
C GLY A 622 16.57 5.18 18.87
N PHE A 623 15.84 6.23 18.56
CA PHE A 623 14.96 6.88 19.54
C PHE A 623 13.73 7.49 18.86
N ARG A 624 12.66 7.63 19.65
CA ARG A 624 11.46 8.39 19.31
C ARG A 624 11.24 9.48 20.36
N ALA A 625 11.01 10.72 19.91
CA ALA A 625 10.70 11.84 20.78
C ALA A 625 9.45 12.58 20.30
N LYS A 626 8.60 13.00 21.23
CA LYS A 626 7.33 13.69 20.94
C LYS A 626 6.98 14.74 21.98
N SER A 627 6.15 15.73 21.61
CA SER A 627 5.65 16.79 22.51
C SER A 627 4.76 16.30 23.64
#